data_83c4a60dbd84a4554f49fbb3e86fc68c
#
_entry.id   83c4a60dbd84a4554f49fbb3e86fc68c
#
_cell.length_a   1.000
_cell.length_b   1.000
_cell.length_c   1.000
_cell.angle_alpha   90.00
_cell.angle_beta   90.00
_cell.angle_gamma   90.00
#
_symmetry.space_group_name_H-M   'P 1'
#
loop_
_entity.id
_entity.type
_entity.pdbx_description
1 polymer ?
#
loop_
_entity_poly.entity_id
_entity_poly.type
_entity_poly.pdbx_seq_one_letter_code
_entity_poly.pdbx_strand_id
1 'polypeptide(L)'
;MLRRIAQRNVIRQEHLDASPVNIRFLSRFVDRLVVNVRDPRQATLSWLHHVKRLLKEYPEAPNYTIHSEPDGYTEWPLDRQLDWHIDTQLRSSVEWLRGWTAYVDGDCRLKILFTRYEDMVEDEASFLENIIDFFEIPRSAFKYTPAEKTAQNNFRKGMVDEWIGVFNAGQKALSAEMIGPDLMSRFGWAQPER
;
A
#
# COMPACT_ATOMS: atom_id res chain seq x y z
N MET A 1 -22.98 -1.82 -9.83
CA MET A 1 -21.65 -2.39 -10.09
C MET A 1 -21.27 -3.47 -9.07
N LEU A 2 -21.22 -3.20 -7.77
CA LEU A 2 -20.84 -4.16 -6.72
C LEU A 2 -21.72 -5.42 -6.63
N ARG A 3 -23.03 -5.34 -6.88
CA ARG A 3 -23.89 -6.53 -6.95
C ARG A 3 -23.45 -7.53 -8.03
N ARG A 4 -22.90 -7.05 -9.16
CA ARG A 4 -22.33 -7.92 -10.21
C ARG A 4 -20.97 -8.51 -9.81
N ILE A 5 -20.24 -7.85 -8.94
CA ILE A 5 -18.95 -8.33 -8.41
C ILE A 5 -19.20 -9.45 -7.39
N ALA A 6 -20.13 -9.24 -6.45
CA ALA A 6 -20.50 -10.24 -5.44
C ALA A 6 -21.12 -11.54 -6.03
N GLN A 7 -21.66 -11.47 -7.26
CA GLN A 7 -22.22 -12.62 -7.97
C GLN A 7 -21.22 -13.35 -8.90
N ARG A 8 -19.98 -12.82 -9.01
CA ARG A 8 -18.92 -13.40 -9.81
C ARG A 8 -17.70 -13.48 -8.91
N ASN A 9 -16.99 -14.59 -8.91
CA ASN A 9 -15.71 -14.75 -8.21
C ASN A 9 -14.65 -13.82 -8.83
N VAL A 10 -14.73 -12.54 -8.51
CA VAL A 10 -13.86 -11.48 -9.06
C VAL A 10 -13.07 -10.87 -7.90
N ILE A 11 -11.76 -10.89 -8.00
CA ILE A 11 -10.87 -10.09 -7.16
C ILE A 11 -10.80 -8.70 -7.77
N ARG A 12 -10.99 -7.67 -6.94
CA ARG A 12 -10.84 -6.28 -7.33
C ARG A 12 -9.97 -5.54 -6.31
N GLN A 13 -9.06 -4.73 -6.80
CA GLN A 13 -8.25 -3.84 -5.99
C GLN A 13 -8.85 -2.43 -5.99
N GLU A 14 -8.99 -1.85 -4.81
CA GLU A 14 -9.49 -0.49 -4.62
C GLU A 14 -8.71 0.20 -3.50
N HIS A 15 -8.55 1.51 -3.59
CA HIS A 15 -7.94 2.34 -2.56
C HIS A 15 -9.02 2.96 -1.67
N LEU A 16 -9.61 2.17 -0.80
CA LEU A 16 -10.66 2.62 0.13
C LEU A 16 -10.09 2.81 1.53
N ASP A 17 -10.51 3.85 2.21
CA ASP A 17 -10.25 4.03 3.64
C ASP A 17 -11.29 3.31 4.51
N ALA A 18 -11.00 3.17 5.80
CA ALA A 18 -11.92 2.59 6.78
C ALA A 18 -12.93 3.61 7.33
N SER A 19 -13.33 4.60 6.54
CA SER A 19 -14.35 5.56 6.96
C SER A 19 -15.70 4.88 7.22
N PRO A 20 -16.53 5.40 8.14
CA PRO A 20 -17.85 4.84 8.43
C PRO A 20 -18.73 4.69 7.19
N VAL A 21 -18.56 5.56 6.20
CA VAL A 21 -19.32 5.51 4.93
C VAL A 21 -18.88 4.31 4.11
N ASN A 22 -17.56 4.12 3.91
CA ASN A 22 -17.02 2.99 3.18
C ASN A 22 -17.32 1.66 3.86
N ILE A 23 -17.14 1.58 5.18
CA ILE A 23 -17.46 0.37 5.96
C ILE A 23 -18.94 0.01 5.85
N ARG A 24 -19.85 0.99 6.03
CA ARG A 24 -21.30 0.76 5.87
C ARG A 24 -21.65 0.28 4.47
N PHE A 25 -20.97 0.80 3.47
CA PHE A 25 -21.18 0.40 2.09
C PHE A 25 -20.66 -1.01 1.83
N LEU A 26 -19.40 -1.31 2.19
CA LEU A 26 -18.77 -2.61 2.00
C LEU A 26 -19.52 -3.73 2.72
N SER A 27 -19.91 -3.53 3.99
CA SER A 27 -20.61 -4.54 4.80
C SER A 27 -21.99 -4.96 4.26
N ARG A 28 -22.52 -4.28 3.23
CA ARG A 28 -23.73 -4.71 2.52
C ARG A 28 -23.47 -5.73 1.42
N PHE A 29 -22.22 -5.88 1.00
CA PHE A 29 -21.88 -6.67 -0.19
C PHE A 29 -20.83 -7.73 0.07
N VAL A 30 -20.00 -7.55 1.09
CA VAL A 30 -18.92 -8.47 1.45
C VAL A 30 -18.90 -8.67 2.97
N ASP A 31 -18.44 -9.82 3.40
CA ASP A 31 -18.22 -10.18 4.81
C ASP A 31 -16.73 -10.27 5.14
N ARG A 32 -15.86 -10.32 4.12
CA ARG A 32 -14.41 -10.47 4.23
C ARG A 32 -13.71 -9.50 3.31
N LEU A 33 -12.56 -8.97 3.76
CA LEU A 33 -11.66 -8.13 2.98
C LEU A 33 -10.21 -8.49 3.26
N VAL A 34 -9.38 -8.35 2.24
CA VAL A 34 -7.92 -8.32 2.39
C VAL A 34 -7.48 -6.87 2.35
N VAL A 35 -6.74 -6.45 3.36
CA VAL A 35 -6.07 -5.14 3.40
C VAL A 35 -4.58 -5.40 3.22
N ASN A 36 -4.10 -5.15 1.99
CA ASN A 36 -2.68 -5.33 1.69
C ASN A 36 -1.91 -4.08 2.10
N VAL A 37 -0.96 -4.25 2.98
CA VAL A 37 -0.11 -3.18 3.52
C VAL A 37 1.32 -3.31 3.01
N ARG A 38 2.05 -2.21 3.07
CA ARG A 38 3.47 -2.14 2.74
C ARG A 38 4.13 -1.14 3.67
N ASP A 39 5.42 -1.33 3.98
CA ASP A 39 6.19 -0.32 4.71
C ASP A 39 5.97 1.06 4.07
N PRO A 40 5.39 2.05 4.81
CA PRO A 40 5.08 3.35 4.26
C PRO A 40 6.29 4.07 3.68
N ARG A 41 7.50 3.84 4.20
CA ARG A 41 8.76 4.41 3.70
C ARG A 41 9.08 3.89 2.31
N GLN A 42 8.97 2.57 2.13
CA GLN A 42 9.18 1.95 0.83
C GLN A 42 8.06 2.29 -0.16
N ALA A 43 6.83 2.39 0.31
CA ALA A 43 5.69 2.81 -0.51
C ALA A 43 5.88 4.26 -1.01
N THR A 44 6.34 5.16 -0.14
CA THR A 44 6.63 6.56 -0.45
C THR A 44 7.75 6.69 -1.49
N LEU A 45 8.85 5.96 -1.32
CA LEU A 45 9.92 5.94 -2.31
C LEU A 45 9.44 5.39 -3.66
N SER A 46 8.65 4.33 -3.65
CA SER A 46 8.07 3.75 -4.86
C SER A 46 7.14 4.75 -5.56
N TRP A 47 6.34 5.49 -4.80
CA TRP A 47 5.43 6.52 -5.29
C TRP A 47 6.19 7.68 -5.93
N LEU A 48 7.26 8.19 -5.30
CA LEU A 48 8.13 9.20 -5.88
C LEU A 48 8.62 8.80 -7.27
N HIS A 49 9.11 7.57 -7.42
CA HIS A 49 9.56 7.08 -8.73
C HIS A 49 8.41 6.96 -9.73
N HIS A 50 7.23 6.58 -9.28
CA HIS A 50 6.03 6.52 -10.12
C HIS A 50 5.63 7.91 -10.61
N VAL A 51 5.58 8.90 -9.73
CA VAL A 51 5.30 10.31 -10.07
C VAL A 51 6.33 10.84 -11.08
N LYS A 52 7.61 10.63 -10.83
CA LYS A 52 8.67 11.07 -11.79
C LYS A 52 8.49 10.46 -13.17
N ARG A 53 8.08 9.21 -13.24
CA ARG A 53 7.78 8.54 -14.52
C ARG A 53 6.56 9.18 -15.18
N LEU A 54 5.45 9.37 -14.46
CA LEU A 54 4.23 9.98 -14.97
C LEU A 54 4.47 11.39 -15.52
N LEU A 55 5.17 12.23 -14.77
CA LEU A 55 5.49 13.60 -15.20
C LEU A 55 6.37 13.62 -16.45
N LYS A 56 7.24 12.62 -16.61
CA LYS A 56 8.05 12.48 -17.82
C LYS A 56 7.24 11.99 -19.02
N GLU A 57 6.35 11.00 -18.81
CA GLU A 57 5.55 10.39 -19.88
C GLU A 57 4.37 11.28 -20.31
N TYR A 58 3.84 12.08 -19.37
CA TYR A 58 2.64 12.90 -19.56
C TYR A 58 2.81 14.31 -19.01
N PRO A 59 3.75 15.12 -19.56
CA PRO A 59 4.08 16.43 -19.02
C PRO A 59 2.92 17.44 -19.04
N GLU A 60 1.97 17.27 -19.98
CA GLU A 60 0.83 18.16 -20.15
C GLU A 60 -0.42 17.74 -19.37
N ALA A 61 -0.36 16.61 -18.67
CA ALA A 61 -1.54 16.10 -17.99
C ALA A 61 -1.61 16.65 -16.55
N PRO A 62 -2.58 17.51 -16.25
CA PRO A 62 -2.74 18.04 -14.91
C PRO A 62 -3.26 16.97 -13.96
N ASN A 63 -2.62 16.85 -12.78
CA ASN A 63 -3.17 16.18 -11.60
C ASN A 63 -3.44 14.66 -11.70
N TYR A 64 -2.49 13.87 -12.19
CA TYR A 64 -2.56 12.40 -12.08
C TYR A 64 -2.35 11.89 -10.66
N THR A 65 -1.92 12.72 -9.75
CA THR A 65 -1.56 12.33 -8.39
C THR A 65 -2.61 12.84 -7.38
N ILE A 66 -2.79 12.09 -6.29
CA ILE A 66 -3.70 12.48 -5.18
C ILE A 66 -3.23 13.81 -4.57
N HIS A 67 -1.93 14.05 -4.58
CA HIS A 67 -1.31 15.28 -4.13
C HIS A 67 -0.72 15.98 -5.36
N SER A 68 -1.24 17.15 -5.69
CA SER A 68 -0.67 17.97 -6.78
C SER A 68 0.76 18.36 -6.41
N GLU A 69 1.70 17.97 -7.25
CA GLU A 69 3.10 18.34 -7.08
C GLU A 69 3.24 19.87 -7.18
N PRO A 70 4.09 20.48 -6.33
CA PRO A 70 4.33 21.92 -6.38
C PRO A 70 5.00 22.35 -7.70
N ASP A 71 4.85 23.61 -8.06
CA ASP A 71 5.54 24.21 -9.19
C ASP A 71 7.05 23.98 -9.10
N GLY A 72 7.65 23.57 -10.20
CA GLY A 72 9.09 23.28 -10.28
C GLY A 72 9.53 21.99 -9.57
N TYR A 73 8.61 21.12 -9.16
CA TYR A 73 8.92 19.86 -8.46
C TYR A 73 9.95 18.99 -9.20
N THR A 74 9.87 18.91 -10.52
CA THR A 74 10.79 18.09 -11.33
C THR A 74 12.24 18.55 -11.27
N GLU A 75 12.47 19.83 -10.95
CA GLU A 75 13.78 20.47 -10.85
C GLU A 75 14.35 20.38 -9.43
N TRP A 76 13.54 19.97 -8.46
CA TRP A 76 14.01 19.85 -7.09
C TRP A 76 15.04 18.74 -6.93
N PRO A 77 16.02 18.91 -6.04
CA PRO A 77 16.92 17.82 -5.65
C PRO A 77 16.10 16.71 -4.98
N LEU A 78 16.62 15.46 -5.07
CA LEU A 78 15.94 14.27 -4.58
C LEU A 78 15.51 14.39 -3.10
N ASP A 79 16.37 14.91 -2.24
CA ASP A 79 16.07 15.07 -0.82
C ASP A 79 14.82 15.94 -0.60
N ARG A 80 14.70 17.06 -1.33
CA ARG A 80 13.53 17.93 -1.23
C ARG A 80 12.27 17.25 -1.78
N GLN A 81 12.38 16.45 -2.83
CA GLN A 81 11.25 15.67 -3.34
C GLN A 81 10.81 14.63 -2.31
N LEU A 82 11.77 13.97 -1.64
CA LEU A 82 11.49 13.00 -0.58
C LEU A 82 10.83 13.67 0.63
N ASP A 83 11.31 14.82 1.08
CA ASP A 83 10.71 15.57 2.19
C ASP A 83 9.23 15.86 1.91
N TRP A 84 8.94 16.32 0.69
CA TRP A 84 7.57 16.60 0.28
C TRP A 84 6.69 15.33 0.26
N HIS A 85 7.21 14.20 -0.25
CA HIS A 85 6.48 12.93 -0.26
C HIS A 85 6.34 12.32 1.15
N ILE A 86 7.28 12.54 2.04
CA ILE A 86 7.15 12.12 3.44
C ILE A 86 6.01 12.91 4.09
N ASP A 87 5.95 14.22 3.87
CA ASP A 87 4.90 15.06 4.47
C ASP A 87 3.51 14.84 3.86
N THR A 88 3.43 14.40 2.63
CA THR A 88 2.16 14.18 1.92
C THR A 88 1.79 12.71 1.84
N GLN A 89 2.51 11.92 1.04
CA GLN A 89 2.18 10.54 0.73
C GLN A 89 2.37 9.59 1.92
N LEU A 90 3.48 9.72 2.67
CA LEU A 90 3.71 8.87 3.83
C LEU A 90 2.68 9.18 4.92
N ARG A 91 2.41 10.45 5.18
CA ARG A 91 1.38 10.87 6.14
C ARG A 91 0.02 10.26 5.80
N SER A 92 -0.43 10.43 4.55
CA SER A 92 -1.71 9.86 4.10
C SER A 92 -1.75 8.34 4.20
N SER A 93 -0.64 7.67 3.89
CA SER A 93 -0.53 6.21 4.02
C SER A 93 -0.63 5.75 5.47
N VAL A 94 0.02 6.47 6.39
CA VAL A 94 -0.05 6.19 7.84
C VAL A 94 -1.46 6.43 8.38
N GLU A 95 -2.11 7.51 8.00
CA GLU A 95 -3.50 7.79 8.38
C GLU A 95 -4.46 6.70 7.88
N TRP A 96 -4.28 6.26 6.64
CA TRP A 96 -5.04 5.16 6.08
C TRP A 96 -4.83 3.85 6.85
N LEU A 97 -3.58 3.50 7.19
CA LEU A 97 -3.24 2.34 8.01
C LEU A 97 -3.88 2.41 9.40
N ARG A 98 -3.78 3.57 10.05
CA ARG A 98 -4.39 3.80 11.37
C ARG A 98 -5.90 3.66 11.33
N GLY A 99 -6.54 4.12 10.27
CA GLY A 99 -7.98 3.92 10.06
C GLY A 99 -8.36 2.44 10.02
N TRP A 100 -7.66 1.63 9.23
CA TRP A 100 -7.92 0.20 9.14
C TRP A 100 -7.57 -0.57 10.40
N THR A 101 -6.47 -0.25 11.06
CA THR A 101 -6.09 -0.91 12.34
C THR A 101 -7.08 -0.57 13.44
N ALA A 102 -7.47 0.70 13.58
CA ALA A 102 -8.48 1.12 14.54
C ALA A 102 -9.84 0.45 14.29
N TYR A 103 -10.24 0.26 13.03
CA TYR A 103 -11.46 -0.47 12.69
C TYR A 103 -11.39 -1.93 13.14
N VAL A 104 -10.25 -2.61 12.91
CA VAL A 104 -10.08 -4.02 13.29
C VAL A 104 -10.00 -4.20 14.81
N ASP A 105 -9.37 -3.26 15.51
CA ASP A 105 -9.21 -3.30 16.97
C ASP A 105 -10.50 -2.90 17.71
N GLY A 106 -11.48 -2.35 17.00
CA GLY A 106 -12.80 -1.99 17.50
C GLY A 106 -13.89 -3.03 17.22
N ASP A 107 -15.13 -2.58 17.09
CA ASP A 107 -16.29 -3.42 16.75
C ASP A 107 -16.31 -3.72 15.23
N CYS A 108 -15.50 -4.66 14.82
CA CYS A 108 -15.26 -5.02 13.42
C CYS A 108 -16.35 -5.98 12.91
N ARG A 109 -17.22 -5.51 12.01
CA ARG A 109 -18.25 -6.32 11.35
C ARG A 109 -17.73 -7.14 10.18
N LEU A 110 -16.68 -6.64 9.50
CA LEU A 110 -16.05 -7.32 8.39
C LEU A 110 -14.87 -8.15 8.90
N LYS A 111 -14.72 -9.37 8.42
CA LYS A 111 -13.50 -10.13 8.65
C LYS A 111 -12.38 -9.50 7.80
N ILE A 112 -11.31 -9.07 8.44
CA ILE A 112 -10.16 -8.42 7.77
C ILE A 112 -8.94 -9.32 7.89
N LEU A 113 -8.30 -9.62 6.76
CA LEU A 113 -6.97 -10.18 6.69
C LEU A 113 -6.01 -9.07 6.29
N PHE A 114 -5.06 -8.72 7.16
CA PHE A 114 -3.91 -7.93 6.75
C PHE A 114 -2.88 -8.84 6.07
N THR A 115 -2.45 -8.45 4.89
CA THR A 115 -1.33 -9.07 4.18
C THR A 115 -0.24 -8.04 3.95
N ARG A 116 1.03 -8.45 3.90
CA ARG A 116 2.14 -7.53 3.67
C ARG A 116 2.72 -7.73 2.27
N TYR A 117 3.05 -6.63 1.62
CA TYR A 117 3.77 -6.67 0.34
C TYR A 117 5.10 -7.40 0.46
N GLU A 118 5.77 -7.25 1.61
CA GLU A 118 7.04 -7.89 1.94
C GLU A 118 6.90 -9.42 1.88
N ASP A 119 5.83 -9.98 2.46
CA ASP A 119 5.55 -11.42 2.43
C ASP A 119 5.30 -11.91 1.00
N MET A 120 4.61 -11.11 0.18
CA MET A 120 4.40 -11.43 -1.23
C MET A 120 5.72 -11.46 -2.02
N VAL A 121 6.66 -10.57 -1.70
CA VAL A 121 7.98 -10.53 -2.35
C VAL A 121 8.84 -11.72 -1.93
N GLU A 122 8.73 -12.14 -0.68
CA GLU A 122 9.46 -13.26 -0.11
C GLU A 122 8.96 -14.61 -0.65
N ASP A 123 7.65 -14.84 -0.59
CA ASP A 123 7.00 -16.07 -1.09
C ASP A 123 5.59 -15.77 -1.61
N GLU A 124 5.51 -15.49 -2.92
CA GLU A 124 4.24 -15.17 -3.60
C GLU A 124 3.23 -16.33 -3.53
N ALA A 125 3.70 -17.57 -3.56
CA ALA A 125 2.82 -18.73 -3.51
C ALA A 125 2.14 -18.84 -2.14
N SER A 126 2.92 -18.82 -1.06
CA SER A 126 2.40 -18.84 0.32
C SER A 126 1.52 -17.63 0.62
N PHE A 127 1.89 -16.46 0.12
CA PHE A 127 1.07 -15.24 0.23
C PHE A 127 -0.33 -15.44 -0.37
N LEU A 128 -0.41 -16.00 -1.57
CA LEU A 128 -1.69 -16.26 -2.24
C LEU A 128 -2.48 -17.38 -1.57
N GLU A 129 -1.81 -18.45 -1.11
CA GLU A 129 -2.45 -19.54 -0.36
C GLU A 129 -3.13 -19.03 0.92
N ASN A 130 -2.48 -18.10 1.64
CA ASN A 130 -3.06 -17.49 2.84
C ASN A 130 -4.35 -16.71 2.52
N ILE A 131 -4.39 -15.99 1.39
CA ILE A 131 -5.60 -15.30 0.92
C ILE A 131 -6.69 -16.32 0.53
N ILE A 132 -6.35 -17.38 -0.17
CA ILE A 132 -7.28 -18.44 -0.58
C ILE A 132 -7.91 -19.13 0.65
N ASP A 133 -7.10 -19.46 1.66
CA ASP A 133 -7.56 -20.06 2.90
C ASP A 133 -8.48 -19.10 3.69
N PHE A 134 -8.13 -17.80 3.72
CA PHE A 134 -8.97 -16.79 4.37
C PHE A 134 -10.37 -16.69 3.73
N PHE A 135 -10.48 -16.82 2.42
CA PHE A 135 -11.75 -16.85 1.71
C PHE A 135 -12.42 -18.24 1.72
N GLU A 136 -11.82 -19.25 2.36
CA GLU A 136 -12.31 -20.63 2.39
C GLU A 136 -12.50 -21.23 0.99
N ILE A 137 -11.65 -20.83 0.04
CA ILE A 137 -11.63 -21.36 -1.31
C ILE A 137 -10.88 -22.70 -1.30
N PRO A 138 -11.48 -23.80 -1.81
CA PRO A 138 -10.77 -25.06 -1.87
C PRO A 138 -9.44 -24.92 -2.65
N ARG A 139 -8.33 -25.35 -2.06
CA ARG A 139 -7.00 -25.27 -2.70
C ARG A 139 -6.97 -25.99 -4.05
N SER A 140 -7.79 -27.03 -4.24
CA SER A 140 -7.94 -27.71 -5.52
C SER A 140 -8.53 -26.85 -6.64
N ALA A 141 -9.23 -25.76 -6.29
CA ALA A 141 -9.77 -24.80 -7.23
C ALA A 141 -8.78 -23.68 -7.59
N PHE A 142 -7.63 -23.63 -6.91
CA PHE A 142 -6.60 -22.63 -7.13
C PHE A 142 -5.37 -23.25 -7.79
N LYS A 143 -4.94 -22.64 -8.89
CA LYS A 143 -3.69 -22.99 -9.55
C LYS A 143 -2.79 -21.76 -9.57
N TYR A 144 -1.72 -21.83 -8.81
CA TYR A 144 -0.72 -20.78 -8.81
C TYR A 144 -0.02 -20.68 -10.17
N THR A 145 0.08 -19.48 -10.67
CA THR A 145 0.90 -19.13 -11.83
C THR A 145 1.66 -17.86 -11.47
N PRO A 146 2.99 -17.86 -11.48
CA PRO A 146 3.79 -16.67 -11.16
C PRO A 146 3.39 -15.48 -12.04
N ALA A 147 3.29 -14.32 -11.44
CA ALA A 147 3.04 -13.10 -12.18
C ALA A 147 4.25 -12.71 -13.03
N GLU A 148 4.01 -12.30 -14.27
CA GLU A 148 5.08 -11.72 -15.10
C GLU A 148 5.51 -10.36 -14.53
N LYS A 149 6.80 -10.25 -14.20
CA LYS A 149 7.39 -9.02 -13.67
C LYS A 149 7.84 -8.13 -14.82
N THR A 150 6.91 -7.36 -15.38
CA THR A 150 7.16 -6.46 -16.51
C THR A 150 6.97 -4.99 -16.11
N ALA A 151 7.59 -4.07 -16.85
CA ALA A 151 7.39 -2.63 -16.66
C ALA A 151 5.90 -2.23 -16.87
N GLN A 152 5.16 -2.95 -17.69
CA GLN A 152 3.72 -2.74 -17.91
C GLN A 152 2.88 -3.00 -16.66
N ASN A 153 3.36 -3.89 -15.76
CA ASN A 153 2.71 -4.20 -14.50
C ASN A 153 3.17 -3.30 -13.34
N ASN A 154 3.72 -2.12 -13.63
CA ASN A 154 4.30 -1.18 -12.65
C ASN A 154 5.43 -1.79 -11.80
N PHE A 155 6.01 -2.91 -12.23
CA PHE A 155 7.14 -3.53 -11.55
C PHE A 155 8.41 -2.72 -11.82
N ARG A 156 9.01 -2.16 -10.76
CA ARG A 156 10.28 -1.42 -10.86
C ARG A 156 11.48 -2.28 -10.44
N LYS A 157 11.56 -2.64 -9.17
CA LYS A 157 12.67 -3.43 -8.62
C LYS A 157 12.22 -4.55 -7.68
N GLY A 158 10.99 -4.47 -7.11
CA GLY A 158 10.49 -5.44 -6.13
C GLY A 158 11.27 -5.46 -4.80
N MET A 159 12.05 -4.40 -4.52
CA MET A 159 12.81 -4.29 -3.27
C MET A 159 11.90 -3.83 -2.13
N VAL A 160 12.17 -4.33 -0.93
CA VAL A 160 11.40 -4.00 0.28
C VAL A 160 12.09 -2.97 1.17
N ASP A 161 13.44 -2.86 1.10
CA ASP A 161 14.26 -2.04 2.00
C ASP A 161 15.11 -0.98 1.28
N GLU A 162 14.77 -0.63 0.04
CA GLU A 162 15.53 0.36 -0.75
C GLU A 162 15.59 1.73 -0.05
N TRP A 163 14.52 2.10 0.67
CA TRP A 163 14.44 3.35 1.42
C TRP A 163 15.58 3.50 2.44
N ILE A 164 16.12 2.40 2.99
CA ILE A 164 17.22 2.42 3.97
C ILE A 164 18.46 3.09 3.39
N GLY A 165 18.76 2.83 2.12
CA GLY A 165 19.92 3.42 1.43
C GLY A 165 19.65 4.80 0.82
N VAL A 166 18.37 5.22 0.73
CA VAL A 166 17.96 6.45 0.03
C VAL A 166 17.60 7.57 0.99
N PHE A 167 16.87 7.26 2.07
CA PHE A 167 16.47 8.27 3.06
C PHE A 167 17.68 8.70 3.89
N ASN A 168 17.85 10.01 4.07
CA ASN A 168 18.83 10.55 5.01
C ASN A 168 18.39 10.33 6.47
N ALA A 169 19.27 10.63 7.43
CA ALA A 169 19.00 10.40 8.86
C ALA A 169 17.76 11.16 9.37
N GLY A 170 17.55 12.40 8.94
CA GLY A 170 16.37 13.20 9.31
C GLY A 170 15.07 12.60 8.76
N GLN A 171 15.07 12.19 7.50
CA GLN A 171 13.93 11.53 6.84
C GLN A 171 13.59 10.18 7.49
N LYS A 172 14.60 9.39 7.87
CA LYS A 172 14.41 8.16 8.63
C LYS A 172 13.77 8.40 9.99
N ALA A 173 14.27 9.38 10.74
CA ALA A 173 13.75 9.71 12.06
C ALA A 173 12.29 10.23 11.97
N LEU A 174 12.01 11.17 11.06
CA LEU A 174 10.69 11.72 10.87
C LEU A 174 9.68 10.65 10.41
N SER A 175 10.04 9.82 9.46
CA SER A 175 9.17 8.74 9.00
C SER A 175 8.89 7.70 10.10
N ALA A 176 9.89 7.38 10.93
CA ALA A 176 9.72 6.49 12.07
C ALA A 176 8.77 7.07 13.12
N GLU A 177 8.90 8.37 13.42
CA GLU A 177 8.00 9.09 14.32
C GLU A 177 6.56 9.08 13.80
N MET A 178 6.35 9.37 12.51
CA MET A 178 5.03 9.39 11.88
C MET A 178 4.35 8.02 11.89
N ILE A 179 5.08 6.96 11.56
CA ILE A 179 4.55 5.58 11.55
C ILE A 179 4.22 5.13 12.97
N GLY A 180 5.12 5.40 13.91
CA GLY A 180 4.99 5.02 15.32
C GLY A 180 5.33 3.56 15.61
N PRO A 181 5.74 3.27 16.85
CA PRO A 181 6.19 1.94 17.27
C PRO A 181 5.07 0.89 17.21
N ASP A 182 3.83 1.29 17.37
CA ASP A 182 2.63 0.46 17.29
C ASP A 182 2.45 -0.19 15.92
N LEU A 183 2.45 0.60 14.85
CA LEU A 183 2.34 0.09 13.48
C LEU A 183 3.59 -0.67 13.05
N MET A 184 4.79 -0.19 13.44
CA MET A 184 6.04 -0.88 13.16
C MET A 184 6.05 -2.28 13.77
N SER A 185 5.67 -2.39 15.04
CA SER A 185 5.58 -3.68 15.73
C SER A 185 4.50 -4.58 15.13
N ARG A 186 3.33 -4.01 14.82
CA ARG A 186 2.19 -4.78 14.27
C ARG A 186 2.51 -5.43 12.93
N PHE A 187 3.26 -4.73 12.07
CA PHE A 187 3.57 -5.20 10.73
C PHE A 187 5.02 -5.69 10.56
N GLY A 188 5.81 -5.72 11.63
CA GLY A 188 7.19 -6.23 11.58
C GLY A 188 8.13 -5.39 10.72
N TRP A 189 7.87 -4.08 10.58
CA TRP A 189 8.75 -3.20 9.81
C TRP A 189 10.00 -2.81 10.60
N ALA A 190 11.14 -2.72 9.90
CA ALA A 190 12.43 -2.41 10.50
C ALA A 190 12.39 -1.08 11.27
N GLN A 191 12.89 -1.09 12.50
CA GLN A 191 13.20 0.13 13.22
C GLN A 191 14.45 0.77 12.59
N PRO A 192 14.51 2.12 12.44
CA PRO A 192 15.78 2.75 12.08
C PRO A 192 16.80 2.43 13.17
N GLU A 193 17.99 2.00 12.78
CA GLU A 193 19.10 1.86 13.72
C GLU A 193 19.35 3.23 14.37
N ARG A 194 19.47 3.22 15.72
CA ARG A 194 19.72 4.43 16.51
C ARG A 194 21.13 4.93 16.31
#